data_e664993ed27dff60de3222e4302ae534
#
_entry.id   e664993ed27dff60de3222e4302ae534
#
_cell.length_a   1.000
_cell.length_b   1.000
_cell.length_c   1.000
_cell.angle_alpha   90.00
_cell.angle_beta   90.00
_cell.angle_gamma   90.00
#
_symmetry.space_group_name_H-M   'P 1'
#
loop_
_entity.id
_entity.type
_entity.pdbx_description
1 polymer ?
#
loop_
_entity_poly.entity_id
_entity_poly.type
_entity_poly.pdbx_seq_one_letter_code
_entity_poly.pdbx_strand_id
1 'polypeptide(L)'
;MLTAPLILTTYALTFIAMAGRGGVDLSIGPFMGFINVSSIQLYAAGFLQTPIGWFVYAIAMGLIWQLFYALIVCFVRVSPIIVSLAGYLAFAGINIVILPRPGGIAPDWLIPWGEGFTILNEIFLLMILATILFYIITHTAFWGHLKLMGADERAAFTSGVKIN
;
A
#
# COMPACT_ATOMS: atom_id res chain seq x y z
N MET A 1 11.54 12.39 8.95
CA MET A 1 10.58 12.28 7.85
C MET A 1 10.25 10.85 7.39
N LEU A 2 10.92 9.81 7.87
CA LEU A 2 10.68 8.41 7.43
C LEU A 2 9.75 7.61 8.36
N THR A 3 9.38 8.12 9.52
CA THR A 3 8.64 7.36 10.54
C THR A 3 7.19 7.06 10.15
N ALA A 4 6.46 8.04 9.62
CA ALA A 4 5.06 7.84 9.23
C ALA A 4 4.89 6.83 8.09
N PRO A 5 5.62 6.93 6.95
CA PRO A 5 5.52 5.91 5.91
C PRO A 5 5.99 4.54 6.40
N LEU A 6 6.98 4.46 7.31
CA LEU A 6 7.39 3.18 7.89
C LEU A 6 6.28 2.53 8.72
N ILE A 7 5.57 3.28 9.54
CA ILE A 7 4.47 2.74 10.35
C ILE A 7 3.32 2.29 9.44
N LEU A 8 2.94 3.08 8.44
CA LEU A 8 1.87 2.72 7.50
C LEU A 8 2.23 1.47 6.68
N THR A 9 3.48 1.37 6.22
CA THR A 9 3.96 0.17 5.52
C THR A 9 4.00 -1.05 6.44
N THR A 10 4.36 -0.89 7.71
CA THR A 10 4.34 -1.97 8.69
C THR A 10 2.93 -2.51 8.89
N TYR A 11 1.91 -1.63 9.00
CA TYR A 11 0.52 -2.06 9.06
C TYR A 11 0.09 -2.81 7.81
N ALA A 12 0.40 -2.30 6.62
CA ALA A 12 0.08 -2.97 5.36
C ALA A 12 0.75 -4.35 5.27
N LEU A 13 2.02 -4.46 5.60
CA LEU A 13 2.76 -5.73 5.61
C LEU A 13 2.20 -6.73 6.64
N THR A 14 1.73 -6.25 7.80
CA THR A 14 1.10 -7.11 8.80
C THR A 14 -0.20 -7.73 8.26
N PHE A 15 -1.01 -6.96 7.53
CA PHE A 15 -2.21 -7.48 6.87
C PHE A 15 -1.86 -8.58 5.86
N ILE A 16 -0.88 -8.34 5.01
CA ILE A 16 -0.47 -9.26 3.96
C ILE A 16 0.12 -10.55 4.56
N ALA A 17 0.99 -10.42 5.57
CA ALA A 17 1.61 -11.56 6.23
C ALA A 17 0.59 -12.46 6.94
N MET A 18 -0.52 -11.88 7.44
CA MET A 18 -1.57 -12.66 8.11
C MET A 18 -2.62 -13.23 7.15
N ALA A 19 -2.83 -12.58 5.99
CA ALA A 19 -3.88 -12.97 5.04
C ALA A 19 -3.49 -14.13 4.13
N GLY A 20 -2.22 -14.46 3.99
CA GLY A 20 -1.87 -15.47 3.02
C GLY A 20 -0.55 -16.16 3.27
N ARG A 21 -0.54 -17.44 3.37
CA ARG A 21 0.59 -18.38 3.19
C ARG A 21 2.01 -17.82 3.47
N GLY A 22 2.13 -16.81 4.34
CA GLY A 22 3.40 -16.17 4.71
C GLY A 22 4.07 -15.36 3.60
N GLY A 23 3.32 -14.91 2.59
CA GLY A 23 3.86 -14.07 1.51
C GLY A 23 4.10 -12.64 1.99
N VAL A 24 5.35 -12.17 1.89
CA VAL A 24 5.69 -10.77 2.08
C VAL A 24 5.55 -10.06 0.74
N ASP A 25 4.86 -8.92 0.69
CA ASP A 25 4.81 -8.10 -0.51
C ASP A 25 6.00 -7.12 -0.53
N LEU A 26 7.00 -7.47 -1.32
CA LEU A 26 8.20 -6.66 -1.52
C LEU A 26 7.95 -5.47 -2.45
N SER A 27 6.87 -5.46 -3.23
CA SER A 27 6.59 -4.41 -4.22
C SER A 27 6.13 -3.10 -3.61
N ILE A 28 5.68 -3.09 -2.34
CA ILE A 28 5.10 -1.91 -1.67
C ILE A 28 6.04 -0.71 -1.71
N GLY A 29 7.33 -0.89 -1.40
CA GLY A 29 8.30 0.21 -1.38
C GLY A 29 8.43 0.91 -2.73
N PRO A 30 8.85 0.21 -3.81
CA PRO A 30 8.93 0.80 -5.14
C PRO A 30 7.58 1.27 -5.69
N PHE A 31 6.46 0.65 -5.31
CA PHE A 31 5.13 1.10 -5.70
C PHE A 31 4.75 2.43 -5.03
N MET A 32 5.08 2.64 -3.76
CA MET A 32 4.96 3.96 -3.13
C MET A 32 5.80 5.00 -3.86
N GLY A 33 7.03 4.64 -4.26
CA GLY A 33 7.86 5.48 -5.13
C GLY A 33 7.17 5.82 -6.44
N PHE A 34 6.52 4.84 -7.08
CA PHE A 34 5.77 5.03 -8.32
C PHE A 34 4.61 6.03 -8.15
N ILE A 35 3.81 5.87 -7.09
CA ILE A 35 2.74 6.84 -6.79
C ILE A 35 3.31 8.24 -6.61
N ASN A 36 4.42 8.37 -5.89
CA ASN A 36 5.05 9.66 -5.65
C ASN A 36 5.54 10.32 -6.97
N VAL A 37 6.38 9.61 -7.74
CA VAL A 37 6.96 10.20 -8.97
C VAL A 37 5.89 10.47 -10.03
N SER A 38 4.91 9.58 -10.18
CA SER A 38 3.81 9.78 -11.14
C SER A 38 2.87 10.91 -10.72
N SER A 39 2.57 11.06 -9.44
CA SER A 39 1.77 12.18 -8.93
C SER A 39 2.45 13.53 -9.19
N ILE A 40 3.76 13.63 -8.97
CA ILE A 40 4.54 14.85 -9.25
C ILE A 40 4.50 15.18 -10.74
N GLN A 41 4.65 14.20 -11.61
CA GLN A 41 4.58 14.44 -13.06
C GLN A 41 3.18 14.83 -13.53
N LEU A 42 2.14 14.19 -12.99
CA LEU A 42 0.75 14.57 -13.27
C LEU A 42 0.41 15.96 -12.76
N TYR A 43 0.93 16.35 -11.61
CA TYR A 43 0.81 17.71 -11.10
C TYR A 43 1.48 18.73 -12.03
N ALA A 44 2.70 18.47 -12.45
CA ALA A 44 3.42 19.32 -13.41
C ALA A 44 2.70 19.42 -14.77
N ALA A 45 1.98 18.38 -15.17
CA ALA A 45 1.15 18.36 -16.38
C ALA A 45 -0.23 19.03 -16.20
N GLY A 46 -0.56 19.53 -15.00
CA GLY A 46 -1.81 20.24 -14.72
C GLY A 46 -3.01 19.36 -14.32
N PHE A 47 -2.83 18.04 -14.12
CA PHE A 47 -3.95 17.13 -13.83
C PHE A 47 -4.30 17.04 -12.34
N LEU A 48 -3.34 16.87 -11.45
CA LEU A 48 -3.55 16.65 -10.01
C LEU A 48 -3.35 17.95 -9.22
N GLN A 49 -4.21 18.96 -9.41
CA GLN A 49 -4.07 20.26 -8.77
C GLN A 49 -4.66 20.34 -7.35
N THR A 50 -5.47 19.36 -6.95
CA THR A 50 -6.16 19.36 -5.65
C THR A 50 -5.70 18.24 -4.73
N PRO A 51 -5.69 18.45 -3.39
CA PRO A 51 -5.39 17.38 -2.43
C PRO A 51 -6.25 16.13 -2.62
N ILE A 52 -7.56 16.33 -2.83
CA ILE A 52 -8.50 15.23 -3.05
C ILE A 52 -8.11 14.41 -4.29
N GLY A 53 -7.71 15.06 -5.38
CA GLY A 53 -7.25 14.39 -6.60
C GLY A 53 -6.04 13.49 -6.34
N TRP A 54 -5.09 13.93 -5.51
CA TRP A 54 -3.93 13.13 -5.12
C TRP A 54 -4.32 11.88 -4.33
N PHE A 55 -5.21 12.03 -3.34
CA PHE A 55 -5.69 10.89 -2.56
C PHE A 55 -6.47 9.89 -3.40
N VAL A 56 -7.38 10.38 -4.24
CA VAL A 56 -8.15 9.51 -5.16
C VAL A 56 -7.23 8.78 -6.11
N TYR A 57 -6.23 9.46 -6.68
CA TYR A 57 -5.23 8.85 -7.55
C TYR A 57 -4.44 7.76 -6.81
N ALA A 58 -3.91 8.06 -5.63
CA ALA A 58 -3.12 7.11 -4.85
C ALA A 58 -3.93 5.86 -4.47
N ILE A 59 -5.19 6.05 -4.03
CA ILE A 59 -6.10 4.95 -3.70
C ILE A 59 -6.43 4.13 -4.95
N ALA A 60 -6.77 4.78 -6.06
CA ALA A 60 -7.12 4.09 -7.30
C ALA A 60 -5.95 3.25 -7.82
N MET A 61 -4.74 3.82 -7.86
CA MET A 61 -3.55 3.08 -8.28
C MET A 61 -3.21 1.94 -7.32
N GLY A 62 -3.37 2.15 -6.01
CA GLY A 62 -3.21 1.10 -5.00
C GLY A 62 -4.18 -0.06 -5.21
N LEU A 63 -5.46 0.24 -5.43
CA LEU A 63 -6.48 -0.77 -5.71
C LEU A 63 -6.20 -1.54 -7.01
N ILE A 64 -5.83 -0.84 -8.08
CA ILE A 64 -5.50 -1.46 -9.37
C ILE A 64 -4.33 -2.41 -9.22
N TRP A 65 -3.24 -1.98 -8.56
CA TRP A 65 -2.08 -2.83 -8.36
C TRP A 65 -2.39 -4.05 -7.49
N GLN A 66 -3.07 -3.86 -6.36
CA GLN A 66 -3.39 -4.96 -5.47
C GLN A 66 -4.40 -5.93 -6.07
N LEU A 67 -5.35 -5.46 -6.87
CA LEU A 67 -6.25 -6.32 -7.62
C LEU A 67 -5.47 -7.16 -8.65
N PHE A 68 -4.57 -6.54 -9.41
CA PHE A 68 -3.72 -7.25 -10.38
C PHE A 68 -2.83 -8.30 -9.68
N TYR A 69 -2.21 -7.93 -8.56
CA TYR A 69 -1.43 -8.84 -7.73
C TYR A 69 -2.26 -10.04 -7.25
N ALA A 70 -3.45 -9.77 -6.70
CA ALA A 70 -4.36 -10.80 -6.22
C ALA A 70 -4.82 -11.74 -7.35
N LEU A 71 -5.12 -11.20 -8.53
CA LEU A 71 -5.49 -12.01 -9.69
C LEU A 71 -4.37 -12.99 -10.08
N ILE A 72 -3.12 -12.55 -10.12
CA ILE A 72 -2.00 -13.43 -10.45
C ILE A 72 -1.84 -14.52 -9.36
N VAL A 73 -1.84 -14.13 -8.10
CA VAL A 73 -1.65 -15.09 -7.00
C VAL A 73 -2.79 -16.11 -6.92
N CYS A 74 -4.04 -15.65 -7.05
CA CYS A 74 -5.22 -16.52 -6.87
C CYS A 74 -5.54 -17.37 -8.10
N PHE A 75 -5.49 -16.78 -9.30
CA PHE A 75 -5.89 -17.49 -10.52
C PHE A 75 -4.73 -18.20 -11.21
N VAL A 76 -3.58 -17.55 -11.35
CA VAL A 76 -2.39 -18.17 -11.95
C VAL A 76 -1.66 -19.07 -10.95
N ARG A 77 -1.96 -18.92 -9.66
CA ARG A 77 -1.38 -19.70 -8.54
C ARG A 77 0.14 -19.57 -8.44
N VAL A 78 0.67 -18.41 -8.80
CA VAL A 78 2.09 -18.09 -8.63
C VAL A 78 2.35 -17.74 -7.17
N SER A 79 3.52 -18.11 -6.65
CA SER A 79 3.91 -17.74 -5.29
C SER A 79 3.87 -16.22 -5.08
N PRO A 80 3.26 -15.71 -3.98
CA PRO A 80 3.21 -14.29 -3.67
C PRO A 80 4.58 -13.60 -3.69
N ILE A 81 5.63 -14.28 -3.22
CA ILE A 81 7.00 -13.75 -3.19
C ILE A 81 7.52 -13.48 -4.62
N ILE A 82 7.23 -14.38 -5.57
CA ILE A 82 7.68 -14.21 -6.96
C ILE A 82 6.97 -13.01 -7.61
N VAL A 83 5.65 -12.89 -7.40
CA VAL A 83 4.86 -11.78 -7.95
C VAL A 83 5.32 -10.45 -7.35
N SER A 84 5.55 -10.41 -6.03
CA SER A 84 6.01 -9.20 -5.36
C SER A 84 7.41 -8.79 -5.77
N LEU A 85 8.33 -9.74 -5.96
CA LEU A 85 9.67 -9.45 -6.44
C LEU A 85 9.66 -8.92 -7.89
N ALA A 86 8.84 -9.52 -8.75
CA ALA A 86 8.63 -9.02 -10.10
C ALA A 86 8.07 -7.59 -10.10
N GLY A 87 7.06 -7.32 -9.26
CA GLY A 87 6.52 -5.98 -9.04
C GLY A 87 7.56 -4.99 -8.51
N TYR A 88 8.40 -5.42 -7.55
CA TYR A 88 9.51 -4.62 -7.05
C TYR A 88 10.42 -4.15 -8.18
N LEU A 89 10.90 -5.07 -9.01
CA LEU A 89 11.82 -4.75 -10.11
C LEU A 89 11.14 -3.89 -11.18
N ALA A 90 9.88 -4.19 -11.52
CA ALA A 90 9.12 -3.42 -12.48
C ALA A 90 8.94 -1.96 -12.04
N PHE A 91 8.46 -1.72 -10.80
CA PHE A 91 8.27 -0.36 -10.31
C PHE A 91 9.59 0.37 -10.05
N ALA A 92 10.64 -0.31 -9.61
CA ALA A 92 11.96 0.29 -9.48
C ALA A 92 12.46 0.80 -10.83
N GLY A 93 12.30 0.01 -11.91
CA GLY A 93 12.65 0.43 -13.26
C GLY A 93 11.77 1.58 -13.78
N ILE A 94 10.45 1.47 -13.62
CA ILE A 94 9.49 2.50 -14.07
C ILE A 94 9.78 3.84 -13.37
N ASN A 95 10.08 3.84 -12.08
CA ASN A 95 10.39 5.06 -11.32
C ASN A 95 11.56 5.83 -11.93
N ILE A 96 12.62 5.13 -12.33
CA ILE A 96 13.81 5.75 -12.96
C ILE A 96 13.46 6.32 -14.34
N VAL A 97 12.54 5.68 -15.07
CA VAL A 97 12.11 6.17 -16.38
C VAL A 97 11.25 7.42 -16.25
N ILE A 98 10.31 7.45 -15.27
CA ILE A 98 9.42 8.59 -15.06
C ILE A 98 10.18 9.80 -14.49
N LEU A 99 11.08 9.57 -13.55
CA LEU A 99 11.87 10.63 -12.91
C LEU A 99 13.35 10.20 -12.80
N PRO A 100 14.14 10.39 -13.89
CA PRO A 100 15.53 9.94 -13.96
C PRO A 100 16.47 10.64 -12.96
N ARG A 101 16.07 11.81 -12.48
CA ARG A 101 16.86 12.60 -11.50
C ARG A 101 15.96 12.99 -10.33
N PRO A 102 16.48 12.97 -9.09
CA PRO A 102 15.77 13.51 -7.94
C PRO A 102 15.34 14.96 -8.18
N GLY A 103 14.07 15.27 -7.96
CA GLY A 103 13.53 16.60 -8.18
C GLY A 103 12.03 16.54 -8.42
N GLY A 104 11.49 17.62 -8.99
CA GLY A 104 10.07 17.81 -9.22
C GLY A 104 9.53 18.93 -8.35
N ILE A 105 8.39 19.51 -8.77
CA ILE A 105 7.72 20.58 -8.03
C ILE A 105 6.57 19.94 -7.27
N ALA A 106 6.68 19.97 -5.94
CA ALA A 106 5.57 19.57 -5.07
C ALA A 106 4.55 20.72 -4.96
N PRO A 107 3.25 20.43 -4.85
CA PRO A 107 2.27 21.43 -4.55
C PRO A 107 2.54 22.14 -3.22
N ASP A 108 2.24 23.44 -3.12
CA ASP A 108 2.48 24.24 -1.90
C ASP A 108 1.75 23.66 -0.66
N TRP A 109 0.57 23.08 -0.85
CA TRP A 109 -0.19 22.46 0.22
C TRP A 109 0.45 21.15 0.75
N LEU A 110 1.33 20.52 -0.04
CA LEU A 110 2.02 19.28 0.37
C LEU A 110 3.31 19.56 1.15
N ILE A 111 3.91 20.76 0.98
CA ILE A 111 5.17 21.11 1.63
C ILE A 111 5.08 21.01 3.16
N PRO A 112 4.03 21.54 3.84
CA PRO A 112 3.89 21.42 5.30
C PRO A 112 3.80 19.97 5.80
N TRP A 113 3.30 19.06 4.97
CA TRP A 113 3.23 17.63 5.30
C TRP A 113 4.62 16.99 5.41
N GLY A 114 5.60 17.55 4.71
CA GLY A 114 6.99 17.13 4.76
C GLY A 114 7.84 17.82 5.83
N GLU A 115 7.37 18.94 6.38
CA GLU A 115 8.12 19.79 7.31
C GLU A 115 7.73 19.52 8.77
N GLY A 116 8.54 18.68 9.44
CA GLY A 116 8.50 18.57 10.89
C GLY A 116 7.47 17.61 11.47
N PHE A 117 7.68 17.33 12.76
CA PHE A 117 6.82 16.48 13.57
C PHE A 117 6.10 17.38 14.60
N THR A 118 5.00 17.98 14.19
CA THR A 118 4.13 18.70 15.12
C THR A 118 2.91 17.84 15.43
N ILE A 119 2.46 17.83 16.67
CA ILE A 119 1.34 16.98 17.17
C ILE A 119 0.03 17.19 16.39
N LEU A 120 -0.11 18.30 15.67
CA LEU A 120 -1.27 18.65 14.84
C LEU A 120 -0.96 18.61 13.34
N ASN A 121 0.14 17.96 12.93
CA ASN A 121 0.44 17.81 11.51
C ASN A 121 -0.52 16.77 10.88
N GLU A 122 -0.92 17.01 9.64
CA GLU A 122 -1.82 16.17 8.85
C GLU A 122 -1.34 14.72 8.80
N ILE A 123 -0.02 14.49 8.69
CA ILE A 123 0.58 13.15 8.71
C ILE A 123 0.32 12.45 10.05
N PHE A 124 0.42 13.17 11.17
CA PHE A 124 0.17 12.60 12.48
C PHE A 124 -1.31 12.21 12.64
N LEU A 125 -2.23 13.05 12.15
CA LEU A 125 -3.66 12.74 12.14
C LEU A 125 -3.96 11.52 11.26
N LEU A 126 -3.34 11.42 10.08
CA LEU A 126 -3.47 10.22 9.22
C LEU A 126 -2.94 8.96 9.89
N MET A 127 -1.83 9.05 10.62
CA MET A 127 -1.29 7.92 11.39
C MET A 127 -2.25 7.48 12.50
N ILE A 128 -2.84 8.42 13.23
CA ILE A 128 -3.84 8.10 14.25
C ILE A 128 -5.04 7.43 13.60
N LEU A 129 -5.55 7.99 12.50
CA LEU A 129 -6.68 7.42 11.77
C LEU A 129 -6.37 6.00 11.28
N ALA A 130 -5.20 5.79 10.68
CA ALA A 130 -4.77 4.46 10.23
C ALA A 130 -4.65 3.47 11.39
N THR A 131 -4.13 3.92 12.55
CA THR A 131 -4.02 3.08 13.75
C THR A 131 -5.41 2.70 14.29
N ILE A 132 -6.34 3.65 14.33
CA ILE A 132 -7.72 3.38 14.76
C ILE A 132 -8.40 2.40 13.80
N LEU A 133 -8.28 2.61 12.50
CA LEU A 133 -8.83 1.69 11.49
C LEU A 133 -8.24 0.28 11.61
N PHE A 134 -6.91 0.19 11.78
CA PHE A 134 -6.24 -1.09 12.01
C PHE A 134 -6.77 -1.77 13.27
N TYR A 135 -6.88 -1.03 14.38
CA TYR A 135 -7.42 -1.54 15.63
C TYR A 135 -8.86 -2.07 15.45
N ILE A 136 -9.73 -1.30 14.79
CA ILE A 136 -11.11 -1.73 14.52
C ILE A 136 -11.10 -3.03 13.71
N ILE A 137 -10.33 -3.10 12.62
CA ILE A 137 -10.27 -4.28 11.75
C ILE A 137 -9.80 -5.51 12.51
N THR A 138 -8.78 -5.37 13.38
CA THR A 138 -8.25 -6.50 14.18
C THR A 138 -9.25 -7.06 15.20
N HIS A 139 -10.29 -6.31 15.54
CA HIS A 139 -11.37 -6.74 16.44
C HIS A 139 -12.62 -7.24 15.69
N THR A 140 -12.56 -7.35 14.36
CA THR A 140 -13.67 -7.90 13.55
C THR A 140 -13.55 -9.41 13.37
N ALA A 141 -14.69 -10.06 13.09
CA ALA A 141 -14.71 -11.48 12.68
C ALA A 141 -13.88 -11.72 11.40
N PHE A 142 -13.81 -10.73 10.52
CA PHE A 142 -12.98 -10.78 9.32
C PHE A 142 -11.50 -11.07 9.64
N TRP A 143 -10.94 -10.41 10.66
CA TRP A 143 -9.58 -10.66 11.11
C TRP A 143 -9.37 -12.08 11.64
N GLY A 144 -10.35 -12.62 12.37
CA GLY A 144 -10.34 -14.01 12.81
C GLY A 144 -10.30 -14.99 11.64
N HIS A 145 -11.13 -14.77 10.61
CA HIS A 145 -11.15 -15.60 9.41
C HIS A 145 -9.83 -15.51 8.63
N LEU A 146 -9.25 -14.31 8.51
CA LEU A 146 -7.94 -14.11 7.89
C LEU A 146 -6.83 -14.92 8.57
N LYS A 147 -6.76 -14.87 9.90
CA LYS A 147 -5.79 -15.65 10.69
C LYS A 147 -5.94 -17.15 10.48
N LEU A 148 -7.18 -17.63 10.46
CA LEU A 148 -7.46 -19.06 10.23
C LEU A 148 -7.01 -19.50 8.84
N MET A 149 -7.30 -18.72 7.80
CA MET A 149 -6.86 -19.01 6.43
C MET A 149 -5.33 -18.97 6.30
N GLY A 150 -4.68 -18.04 6.97
CA GLY A 150 -3.22 -17.94 6.95
C GLY A 150 -2.51 -19.08 7.69
N ALA A 151 -3.14 -19.66 8.72
CA ALA A 151 -2.58 -20.76 9.49
C ALA A 151 -2.74 -22.12 8.77
N ASP A 152 -3.95 -22.45 8.34
CA ASP A 152 -4.26 -23.68 7.59
C ASP A 152 -5.55 -23.51 6.79
N GLU A 153 -5.43 -23.48 5.47
CA GLU A 153 -6.53 -23.33 4.52
C GLU A 153 -7.56 -24.46 4.62
N ARG A 154 -7.11 -25.69 4.90
CA ARG A 154 -8.00 -26.85 5.06
C ARG A 154 -8.79 -26.78 6.36
N ALA A 155 -8.13 -26.39 7.45
CA ALA A 155 -8.79 -26.20 8.73
C ALA A 155 -9.80 -25.04 8.67
N ALA A 156 -9.49 -23.95 7.96
CA ALA A 156 -10.42 -22.86 7.74
C ALA A 156 -11.67 -23.31 6.96
N PHE A 157 -11.49 -24.10 5.91
CA PHE A 157 -12.60 -24.65 5.12
C PHE A 157 -13.52 -25.55 5.96
N THR A 158 -12.95 -26.46 6.75
CA THR A 158 -13.72 -27.35 7.64
C THR A 158 -14.44 -26.59 8.76
N SER A 159 -13.96 -25.41 9.12
CA SER A 159 -14.59 -24.50 10.09
C SER A 159 -15.68 -23.61 9.46
N GLY A 160 -16.04 -23.81 8.18
CA GLY A 160 -17.10 -23.11 7.50
C GLY A 160 -16.71 -21.74 6.91
N VAL A 161 -15.42 -21.42 6.88
CA VAL A 161 -14.92 -20.18 6.22
C VAL A 161 -14.92 -20.41 4.71
N LYS A 162 -15.63 -19.55 3.96
CA LYS A 162 -15.60 -19.58 2.49
C LYS A 162 -14.24 -19.08 1.99
N ILE A 163 -13.50 -19.93 1.28
CA ILE A 163 -12.14 -19.69 0.77
C ILE A 163 -12.14 -19.20 -0.70
N ASN A 164 -13.27 -18.74 -1.22
CA ASN A 164 -13.37 -18.26 -2.61
C ASN A 164 -13.11 -16.75 -2.71
#